data_2296dc8f2ef7734390a18fbac2ee1fc8
#
_entry.id   2296dc8f2ef7734390a18fbac2ee1fc8
#
_cell.length_a   1.000
_cell.length_b   1.000
_cell.length_c   1.000
_cell.angle_alpha   90.00
_cell.angle_beta   90.00
_cell.angle_gamma   90.00
#
_symmetry.space_group_name_H-M   'P 1'
#
loop_
_entity.id
_entity.type
_entity.pdbx_description
1 polymer ?
#
loop_
_entity_poly.entity_id
_entity_poly.type
_entity_poly.pdbx_seq_one_letter_code
_entity_poly.pdbx_strand_id
1 'polypeptide(L)'
;MREPTSNAAHPITFSRRTALKTLGAGLGAVAVWPYVSDQAAAAFALIQETKAPPVLKFLTPAQYATVDRFVEILIPADDHSPGASQARVADYIDLLLSESDAQTQGEWTTGVKALDEESTRRFQSTFERLAPAQATAVVTEISRNESAPSTVLERFFVKTKDAAIRGYYTSEIGIHKELAYKGNKFLREFVGCTHAEHGYSGD
;
A
#
# COMPACT_ATOMS: atom_id res chain seq x y z
N MET A 1 24.42 35.38 -22.06
CA MET A 1 24.29 33.92 -22.32
C MET A 1 24.06 33.25 -20.97
N ARG A 2 22.82 32.88 -20.63
CA ARG A 2 22.52 32.15 -19.40
C ARG A 2 22.21 30.72 -19.82
N GLU A 3 22.98 29.76 -19.29
CA GLU A 3 22.73 28.34 -19.48
C GLU A 3 21.43 27.90 -18.76
N PRO A 4 20.63 26.98 -19.35
CA PRO A 4 19.46 26.45 -18.69
C PRO A 4 19.91 25.40 -17.65
N THR A 5 19.59 25.65 -16.39
CA THR A 5 19.74 24.67 -15.31
C THR A 5 18.85 23.44 -15.60
N SER A 6 19.48 22.35 -15.90
CA SER A 6 18.86 21.03 -16.02
C SER A 6 18.24 20.64 -14.68
N ASN A 7 16.93 20.69 -14.61
CA ASN A 7 16.15 20.14 -13.48
C ASN A 7 16.05 18.63 -13.67
N ALA A 8 17.06 17.90 -13.21
CA ALA A 8 17.04 16.45 -13.18
C ALA A 8 15.98 16.02 -12.15
N ALA A 9 14.84 15.57 -12.66
CA ALA A 9 13.81 14.92 -11.86
C ALA A 9 14.44 13.68 -11.18
N HIS A 10 14.62 13.75 -9.84
CA HIS A 10 15.03 12.59 -9.07
C HIS A 10 13.97 11.50 -9.20
N PRO A 11 14.36 10.24 -9.49
CA PRO A 11 13.42 9.14 -9.50
C PRO A 11 12.80 9.02 -8.09
N ILE A 12 11.48 9.04 -8.04
CA ILE A 12 10.75 8.78 -6.79
C ILE A 12 11.01 7.32 -6.45
N THR A 13 11.92 7.07 -5.52
CA THR A 13 12.12 5.74 -4.96
C THR A 13 11.01 5.53 -3.94
N PHE A 14 10.11 4.59 -4.23
CA PHE A 14 9.12 4.13 -3.26
C PHE A 14 9.87 3.43 -2.12
N SER A 15 10.10 4.15 -1.04
CA SER A 15 10.57 3.57 0.21
C SER A 15 9.43 3.60 1.22
N ARG A 16 9.41 2.63 2.15
CA ARG A 16 8.44 2.59 3.27
C ARG A 16 8.39 3.92 4.03
N ARG A 17 9.54 4.57 4.20
CA ARG A 17 9.66 5.90 4.81
C ARG A 17 8.91 6.98 4.03
N THR A 18 8.90 6.91 2.70
CA THR A 18 8.17 7.87 1.86
C THR A 18 6.67 7.64 1.98
N ALA A 19 6.20 6.37 1.99
CA ALA A 19 4.80 6.04 2.22
C ALA A 19 4.29 6.56 3.57
N LEU A 20 5.07 6.41 4.64
CA LEU A 20 4.72 6.90 5.99
C LEU A 20 4.73 8.43 6.11
N LYS A 21 5.66 9.12 5.45
CA LYS A 21 5.73 10.60 5.48
C LYS A 21 4.54 11.26 4.78
N THR A 22 4.01 10.63 3.72
CA THR A 22 2.82 11.17 3.02
C THR A 22 1.53 10.96 3.82
N LEU A 23 1.46 9.96 4.71
CA LEU A 23 0.33 9.78 5.64
C LEU A 23 0.21 10.93 6.65
N GLY A 24 1.33 11.52 7.08
CA GLY A 24 1.34 12.64 8.03
C GLY A 24 0.90 13.97 7.44
N ALA A 25 0.94 14.16 6.13
CA ALA A 25 0.62 15.41 5.46
C ALA A 25 -0.84 15.51 4.96
N GLY A 26 -1.60 14.41 4.96
CA GLY A 26 -2.90 14.26 4.31
C GLY A 26 -4.14 14.22 5.21
N LEU A 27 -4.10 14.76 6.43
CA LEU A 27 -5.25 14.70 7.37
C LEU A 27 -6.47 15.55 6.96
N GLY A 28 -6.60 15.97 5.70
CA GLY A 28 -7.68 16.84 5.23
C GLY A 28 -8.86 16.17 4.52
N ALA A 29 -8.76 14.90 4.11
CA ALA A 29 -9.87 14.19 3.47
C ALA A 29 -9.97 12.78 4.07
N VAL A 30 -10.65 12.66 5.19
CA VAL A 30 -11.11 11.36 5.68
C VAL A 30 -12.25 10.91 4.76
N ALA A 31 -11.89 10.32 3.62
CA ALA A 31 -12.82 9.43 2.95
C ALA A 31 -13.10 8.31 3.96
N VAL A 32 -14.34 8.23 4.42
CA VAL A 32 -14.80 7.12 5.28
C VAL A 32 -14.75 5.87 4.43
N TRP A 33 -13.58 5.26 4.38
CA TRP A 33 -13.41 3.94 3.77
C TRP A 33 -14.07 2.93 4.72
N PRO A 34 -14.87 1.99 4.22
CA PRO A 34 -15.46 0.98 5.07
C PRO A 34 -14.34 0.25 5.83
N TYR A 35 -14.44 0.22 7.14
CA TYR A 35 -13.59 -0.63 7.96
C TYR A 35 -13.91 -2.09 7.62
N VAL A 36 -12.88 -2.90 7.51
CA VAL A 36 -13.07 -4.36 7.48
C VAL A 36 -13.82 -4.76 8.73
N SER A 37 -14.88 -5.55 8.59
CA SER A 37 -15.63 -6.05 9.74
C SER A 37 -14.73 -6.88 10.68
N ASP A 38 -15.13 -7.03 11.95
CA ASP A 38 -14.41 -7.90 12.89
C ASP A 38 -14.30 -9.34 12.37
N GLN A 39 -15.30 -9.80 11.62
CA GLN A 39 -15.29 -11.13 10.99
C GLN A 39 -14.25 -11.21 9.88
N ALA A 40 -14.12 -10.19 9.04
CA ALA A 40 -13.11 -10.14 8.00
C ALA A 40 -11.71 -9.98 8.59
N ALA A 41 -11.54 -9.20 9.65
CA ALA A 41 -10.27 -9.12 10.37
C ALA A 41 -9.85 -10.48 10.95
N ALA A 42 -10.78 -11.21 11.57
CA ALA A 42 -10.54 -12.57 12.06
C ALA A 42 -10.23 -13.56 10.92
N ALA A 43 -10.96 -13.45 9.79
CA ALA A 43 -10.69 -14.25 8.62
C ALA A 43 -9.31 -13.97 8.02
N PHE A 44 -8.88 -12.71 8.00
CA PHE A 44 -7.54 -12.34 7.54
C PHE A 44 -6.45 -12.89 8.46
N ALA A 45 -6.64 -12.86 9.78
CA ALA A 45 -5.71 -13.48 10.72
C ALA A 45 -5.57 -15.00 10.45
N LEU A 46 -6.66 -15.71 10.24
CA LEU A 46 -6.64 -17.13 9.86
C LEU A 46 -5.93 -17.38 8.52
N ILE A 47 -6.11 -16.50 7.54
CA ILE A 47 -5.42 -16.58 6.25
C ILE A 47 -3.90 -16.49 6.43
N GLN A 48 -3.43 -15.65 7.35
CA GLN A 48 -2.00 -15.48 7.64
C GLN A 48 -1.38 -16.70 8.34
N GLU A 49 -2.11 -17.35 9.22
CA GLU A 49 -1.66 -18.57 9.88
C GLU A 49 -1.55 -19.75 8.91
N THR A 50 -2.39 -19.75 7.87
CA THR A 50 -2.39 -20.82 6.87
C THR A 50 -1.44 -20.49 5.73
N LYS A 51 -0.55 -21.43 5.36
CA LYS A 51 0.25 -21.32 4.14
C LYS A 51 -0.53 -21.80 2.91
N ALA A 52 -1.84 -21.92 3.01
CA ALA A 52 -2.71 -22.37 1.93
C ALA A 52 -2.76 -21.33 0.79
N PRO A 53 -2.96 -21.76 -0.46
CA PRO A 53 -3.23 -20.83 -1.57
C PRO A 53 -4.42 -19.91 -1.25
N PRO A 54 -4.47 -18.70 -1.82
CA PRO A 54 -5.58 -17.78 -1.61
C PRO A 54 -6.91 -18.39 -2.08
N VAL A 55 -7.95 -18.25 -1.26
CA VAL A 55 -9.33 -18.57 -1.64
C VAL A 55 -10.03 -17.25 -1.95
N LEU A 56 -10.06 -16.91 -3.25
CA LEU A 56 -10.61 -15.63 -3.72
C LEU A 56 -12.11 -15.55 -3.50
N LYS A 57 -12.60 -14.43 -2.99
CA LYS A 57 -14.00 -14.15 -2.71
C LYS A 57 -14.62 -13.17 -3.70
N PHE A 58 -13.82 -12.26 -4.24
CA PHE A 58 -14.27 -11.23 -5.15
C PHE A 58 -13.40 -11.15 -6.42
N LEU A 59 -12.08 -11.06 -6.28
CA LEU A 59 -11.17 -10.90 -7.40
C LEU A 59 -11.08 -12.16 -8.25
N THR A 60 -10.99 -12.02 -9.55
CA THR A 60 -10.55 -13.12 -10.42
C THR A 60 -9.07 -13.41 -10.21
N PRO A 61 -8.56 -14.60 -10.56
CA PRO A 61 -7.14 -14.92 -10.42
C PRO A 61 -6.21 -13.92 -11.12
N ALA A 62 -6.59 -13.40 -12.30
CA ALA A 62 -5.82 -12.40 -13.02
C ALA A 62 -5.82 -11.04 -12.30
N GLN A 63 -6.98 -10.60 -11.81
CA GLN A 63 -7.08 -9.36 -11.03
C GLN A 63 -6.28 -9.47 -9.72
N TYR A 64 -6.35 -10.61 -9.04
CA TYR A 64 -5.56 -10.87 -7.84
C TYR A 64 -4.05 -10.75 -8.13
N ALA A 65 -3.57 -11.38 -9.20
CA ALA A 65 -2.15 -11.30 -9.59
C ALA A 65 -1.72 -9.86 -9.91
N THR A 66 -2.59 -9.07 -10.56
CA THR A 66 -2.37 -7.64 -10.82
C THR A 66 -2.29 -6.86 -9.51
N VAL A 67 -3.22 -7.08 -8.58
CA VAL A 67 -3.24 -6.40 -7.27
C VAL A 67 -2.04 -6.80 -6.43
N ASP A 68 -1.71 -8.09 -6.34
CA ASP A 68 -0.58 -8.60 -5.57
C ASP A 68 0.74 -7.97 -6.03
N ARG A 69 0.95 -7.96 -7.35
CA ARG A 69 2.12 -7.30 -7.93
C ARG A 69 2.15 -5.80 -7.66
N PHE A 70 1.01 -5.13 -7.72
CA PHE A 70 0.93 -3.69 -7.48
C PHE A 70 1.30 -3.37 -6.03
N VAL A 71 0.75 -4.09 -5.06
CA VAL A 71 1.04 -3.83 -3.64
C VAL A 71 2.48 -4.19 -3.26
N GLU A 72 3.09 -5.19 -3.92
CA GLU A 72 4.51 -5.51 -3.74
C GLU A 72 5.42 -4.37 -4.24
N ILE A 73 5.03 -3.66 -5.31
CA ILE A 73 5.77 -2.46 -5.75
C ILE A 73 5.64 -1.32 -4.74
N LEU A 74 4.47 -1.18 -4.08
CA LEU A 74 4.26 -0.16 -3.07
C LEU A 74 5.01 -0.43 -1.76
N ILE A 75 5.04 -1.69 -1.34
CA ILE A 75 5.68 -2.15 -0.09
C ILE A 75 6.55 -3.35 -0.42
N PRO A 76 7.72 -3.13 -1.03
CA PRO A 76 8.64 -4.19 -1.38
C PRO A 76 9.31 -4.78 -0.14
N ALA A 77 9.77 -6.02 -0.23
CA ALA A 77 10.66 -6.59 0.78
C ALA A 77 11.97 -5.80 0.87
N ASP A 78 12.52 -5.69 2.07
CA ASP A 78 13.84 -5.14 2.35
C ASP A 78 14.57 -5.98 3.44
N ASP A 79 15.75 -5.53 3.87
CA ASP A 79 16.55 -6.22 4.88
C ASP A 79 15.88 -6.27 6.28
N HIS A 80 14.90 -5.40 6.50
CA HIS A 80 14.20 -5.26 7.77
C HIS A 80 12.95 -6.13 7.85
N SER A 81 12.17 -6.20 6.76
CA SER A 81 10.86 -6.84 6.78
C SER A 81 10.44 -7.37 5.39
N PRO A 82 9.69 -8.48 5.35
CA PRO A 82 9.08 -8.99 4.12
C PRO A 82 8.14 -7.99 3.44
N GLY A 83 7.92 -8.15 2.14
CA GLY A 83 7.04 -7.29 1.35
C GLY A 83 5.55 -7.58 1.51
N ALA A 84 4.73 -6.83 0.75
CA ALA A 84 3.28 -6.91 0.80
C ALA A 84 2.73 -8.26 0.36
N SER A 85 3.33 -8.91 -0.65
CA SER A 85 2.91 -10.24 -1.10
C SER A 85 3.11 -11.29 -0.01
N GLN A 86 4.24 -11.26 0.71
CA GLN A 86 4.47 -12.19 1.81
C GLN A 86 3.55 -11.89 3.01
N ALA A 87 3.18 -10.62 3.21
CA ALA A 87 2.20 -10.20 4.20
C ALA A 87 0.76 -10.48 3.77
N ARG A 88 0.53 -11.11 2.58
CA ARG A 88 -0.77 -11.47 2.04
C ARG A 88 -1.74 -10.27 1.91
N VAL A 89 -1.20 -9.12 1.53
CA VAL A 89 -1.99 -7.87 1.41
C VAL A 89 -3.06 -7.98 0.32
N ALA A 90 -2.80 -8.71 -0.76
CA ALA A 90 -3.81 -8.95 -1.80
C ALA A 90 -4.99 -9.78 -1.30
N ASP A 91 -4.78 -10.72 -0.37
CA ASP A 91 -5.87 -11.46 0.30
C ASP A 91 -6.72 -10.53 1.18
N TYR A 92 -6.07 -9.61 1.90
CA TYR A 92 -6.78 -8.58 2.66
C TYR A 92 -7.67 -7.72 1.76
N ILE A 93 -7.15 -7.31 0.60
CA ILE A 93 -7.89 -6.50 -0.37
C ILE A 93 -9.06 -7.29 -0.98
N ASP A 94 -8.85 -8.56 -1.34
CA ASP A 94 -9.92 -9.42 -1.85
C ASP A 94 -11.06 -9.57 -0.83
N LEU A 95 -10.69 -9.79 0.43
CA LEU A 95 -11.64 -9.89 1.54
C LEU A 95 -12.38 -8.57 1.78
N LEU A 96 -11.67 -7.43 1.81
CA LEU A 96 -12.24 -6.10 1.94
C LEU A 96 -13.26 -5.84 0.83
N LEU A 97 -12.93 -6.18 -0.42
CA LEU A 97 -13.80 -5.99 -1.57
C LEU A 97 -15.03 -6.90 -1.53
N SER A 98 -14.90 -8.12 -1.02
CA SER A 98 -16.04 -9.03 -0.86
C SER A 98 -17.13 -8.50 0.10
N GLU A 99 -16.75 -7.63 1.03
CA GLU A 99 -17.66 -6.99 2.00
C GLU A 99 -18.04 -5.55 1.61
N SER A 100 -17.44 -5.01 0.54
CA SER A 100 -17.69 -3.65 0.08
C SER A 100 -18.99 -3.55 -0.72
N ASP A 101 -19.51 -2.33 -0.83
CA ASP A 101 -20.66 -2.03 -1.69
C ASP A 101 -20.33 -2.15 -3.18
N ALA A 102 -21.38 -2.23 -4.00
CA ALA A 102 -21.25 -2.40 -5.44
C ALA A 102 -20.51 -1.22 -6.12
N GLN A 103 -20.60 -0.01 -5.56
CA GLN A 103 -19.89 1.14 -6.09
C GLN A 103 -18.37 0.95 -5.89
N THR A 104 -17.93 0.63 -4.68
CA THR A 104 -16.53 0.36 -4.34
C THR A 104 -15.98 -0.79 -5.18
N GLN A 105 -16.72 -1.90 -5.29
CA GLN A 105 -16.37 -3.04 -6.13
C GLN A 105 -16.20 -2.64 -7.60
N GLY A 106 -17.12 -1.83 -8.13
CA GLY A 106 -17.07 -1.32 -9.50
C GLY A 106 -15.86 -0.40 -9.75
N GLU A 107 -15.52 0.46 -8.80
CA GLU A 107 -14.38 1.34 -8.89
C GLU A 107 -13.05 0.55 -8.92
N TRP A 108 -12.93 -0.50 -8.11
CA TRP A 108 -11.76 -1.38 -8.13
C TRP A 108 -11.64 -2.17 -9.43
N THR A 109 -12.74 -2.78 -9.88
CA THR A 109 -12.75 -3.50 -11.16
C THR A 109 -12.35 -2.60 -12.32
N THR A 110 -12.89 -1.38 -12.35
CA THR A 110 -12.57 -0.36 -13.36
C THR A 110 -11.09 0.07 -13.26
N GLY A 111 -10.57 0.24 -12.05
CA GLY A 111 -9.19 0.60 -11.82
C GLY A 111 -8.18 -0.46 -12.29
N VAL A 112 -8.42 -1.72 -11.93
CA VAL A 112 -7.58 -2.85 -12.40
C VAL A 112 -7.62 -2.95 -13.92
N LYS A 113 -8.81 -2.85 -14.53
CA LYS A 113 -8.96 -2.86 -15.98
C LYS A 113 -8.19 -1.71 -16.65
N ALA A 114 -8.31 -0.49 -16.14
CA ALA A 114 -7.59 0.66 -16.65
C ALA A 114 -6.07 0.51 -16.54
N LEU A 115 -5.59 -0.14 -15.46
CA LEU A 115 -4.17 -0.44 -15.29
C LEU A 115 -3.65 -1.42 -16.35
N ASP A 116 -4.42 -2.46 -16.65
CA ASP A 116 -4.08 -3.43 -17.70
C ASP A 116 -4.14 -2.82 -19.10
N GLU A 117 -5.12 -1.96 -19.37
CA GLU A 117 -5.25 -1.21 -20.63
C GLU A 117 -4.04 -0.28 -20.84
N GLU A 118 -3.65 0.48 -19.82
CA GLU A 118 -2.48 1.36 -19.88
C GLU A 118 -1.17 0.57 -20.07
N SER A 119 -1.04 -0.54 -19.37
CA SER A 119 0.10 -1.44 -19.49
C SER A 119 0.20 -2.03 -20.91
N THR A 120 -0.91 -2.48 -21.44
CA THR A 120 -0.99 -3.01 -22.82
C THR A 120 -0.69 -1.93 -23.85
N ARG A 121 -1.21 -0.72 -23.67
CA ARG A 121 -0.93 0.43 -24.54
C ARG A 121 0.56 0.77 -24.59
N ARG A 122 1.26 0.72 -23.47
CA ARG A 122 2.68 1.10 -23.36
C ARG A 122 3.65 -0.01 -23.72
N PHE A 123 3.33 -1.23 -23.29
CA PHE A 123 4.28 -2.34 -23.27
C PHE A 123 3.77 -3.61 -23.95
N GLN A 124 2.60 -3.59 -24.57
CA GLN A 124 1.99 -4.73 -25.27
C GLN A 124 1.74 -5.95 -24.37
N SER A 125 1.55 -5.71 -23.06
CA SER A 125 1.36 -6.77 -22.05
C SER A 125 0.50 -6.27 -20.90
N THR A 126 -0.25 -7.18 -20.25
CA THR A 126 -0.99 -6.89 -19.02
C THR A 126 -0.04 -6.58 -17.86
N PHE A 127 -0.49 -5.82 -16.88
CA PHE A 127 0.35 -5.34 -15.77
C PHE A 127 1.05 -6.48 -15.03
N GLU A 128 0.34 -7.58 -14.77
CA GLU A 128 0.90 -8.76 -14.11
C GLU A 128 2.11 -9.36 -14.81
N ARG A 129 2.22 -9.18 -16.14
CA ARG A 129 3.27 -9.78 -16.98
C ARG A 129 4.40 -8.81 -17.35
N LEU A 130 4.30 -7.56 -16.96
CA LEU A 130 5.35 -6.58 -17.26
C LEU A 130 6.68 -6.97 -16.62
N ALA A 131 7.79 -6.59 -17.22
CA ALA A 131 9.09 -6.64 -16.54
C ALA A 131 9.05 -5.73 -15.28
N PRO A 132 9.84 -6.03 -14.23
CA PRO A 132 9.82 -5.25 -12.98
C PRO A 132 9.97 -3.74 -13.19
N ALA A 133 10.94 -3.32 -14.01
CA ALA A 133 11.16 -1.91 -14.32
C ALA A 133 9.97 -1.24 -15.04
N GLN A 134 9.28 -1.98 -15.93
CA GLN A 134 8.10 -1.49 -16.63
C GLN A 134 6.92 -1.29 -15.66
N ALA A 135 6.66 -2.28 -14.80
CA ALA A 135 5.60 -2.20 -13.80
C ALA A 135 5.85 -1.02 -12.83
N THR A 136 7.08 -0.88 -12.33
CA THR A 136 7.47 0.27 -11.49
C THR A 136 7.29 1.60 -12.23
N ALA A 137 7.62 1.69 -13.51
CA ALA A 137 7.44 2.91 -14.30
C ALA A 137 5.96 3.29 -14.43
N VAL A 138 5.04 2.32 -14.60
CA VAL A 138 3.58 2.58 -14.61
C VAL A 138 3.13 3.11 -13.26
N VAL A 139 3.49 2.43 -12.17
CA VAL A 139 3.09 2.84 -10.80
C VAL A 139 3.65 4.23 -10.46
N THR A 140 4.89 4.51 -10.82
CA THR A 140 5.51 5.83 -10.63
C THR A 140 4.76 6.93 -11.38
N GLU A 141 4.33 6.66 -12.60
CA GLU A 141 3.60 7.66 -13.40
C GLU A 141 2.25 8.01 -12.76
N ILE A 142 1.47 7.00 -12.40
CA ILE A 142 0.12 7.22 -11.83
C ILE A 142 0.15 7.77 -10.40
N SER A 143 1.30 7.72 -9.72
CA SER A 143 1.48 8.29 -8.37
C SER A 143 1.76 9.79 -8.37
N ARG A 144 2.12 10.39 -9.50
CA ARG A 144 2.60 11.78 -9.55
C ARG A 144 1.59 12.82 -9.05
N ASN A 145 0.31 12.55 -9.25
CA ASN A 145 -0.77 13.46 -8.86
C ASN A 145 -1.58 12.92 -7.66
N GLU A 146 -0.91 12.24 -6.74
CA GLU A 146 -1.55 11.59 -5.60
C GLU A 146 -2.36 12.57 -4.73
N SER A 147 -1.89 13.80 -4.57
CA SER A 147 -2.56 14.83 -3.74
C SER A 147 -3.85 15.38 -4.35
N ALA A 148 -4.04 15.24 -5.68
CA ALA A 148 -5.22 15.75 -6.40
C ALA A 148 -5.57 14.82 -7.57
N PRO A 149 -5.95 13.56 -7.33
CA PRO A 149 -6.15 12.56 -8.36
C PRO A 149 -7.34 12.92 -9.25
N SER A 150 -7.11 13.06 -10.55
CA SER A 150 -8.10 13.46 -11.56
C SER A 150 -8.53 12.33 -12.48
N THR A 151 -7.66 11.36 -12.73
CA THR A 151 -7.92 10.22 -13.62
C THR A 151 -8.37 8.98 -12.85
N VAL A 152 -8.90 7.98 -13.56
CA VAL A 152 -9.24 6.67 -12.98
C VAL A 152 -8.01 6.01 -12.36
N LEU A 153 -6.86 6.04 -13.04
CA LEU A 153 -5.63 5.42 -12.59
C LEU A 153 -5.04 6.10 -11.35
N GLU A 154 -5.07 7.43 -11.28
CA GLU A 154 -4.60 8.18 -10.12
C GLU A 154 -5.48 7.89 -8.89
N ARG A 155 -6.82 7.85 -9.07
CA ARG A 155 -7.75 7.45 -8.00
C ARG A 155 -7.55 6.00 -7.57
N PHE A 156 -7.32 5.10 -8.53
CA PHE A 156 -7.01 3.70 -8.24
C PHE A 156 -5.72 3.56 -7.45
N PHE A 157 -4.67 4.31 -7.82
CA PHE A 157 -3.41 4.34 -7.07
C PHE A 157 -3.63 4.72 -5.60
N VAL A 158 -4.35 5.83 -5.34
CA VAL A 158 -4.61 6.31 -3.97
C VAL A 158 -5.37 5.25 -3.16
N LYS A 159 -6.43 4.66 -3.73
CA LYS A 159 -7.21 3.61 -3.07
C LYS A 159 -6.39 2.36 -2.76
N THR A 160 -5.61 1.91 -3.74
CA THR A 160 -4.78 0.70 -3.58
C THR A 160 -3.68 0.94 -2.55
N LYS A 161 -3.07 2.12 -2.55
CA LYS A 161 -2.05 2.50 -1.56
C LYS A 161 -2.63 2.50 -0.14
N ASP A 162 -3.80 3.12 0.07
CA ASP A 162 -4.46 3.13 1.38
C ASP A 162 -4.79 1.71 1.86
N ALA A 163 -5.38 0.89 1.00
CA ALA A 163 -5.69 -0.50 1.31
C ALA A 163 -4.42 -1.34 1.58
N ALA A 164 -3.34 -1.11 0.81
CA ALA A 164 -2.07 -1.79 1.00
C ALA A 164 -1.44 -1.46 2.36
N ILE A 165 -1.43 -0.20 2.75
CA ILE A 165 -0.92 0.24 4.05
C ILE A 165 -1.72 -0.42 5.18
N ARG A 166 -3.05 -0.39 5.11
CA ARG A 166 -3.91 -1.02 6.12
C ARG A 166 -3.67 -2.52 6.21
N GLY A 167 -3.72 -3.23 5.07
CA GLY A 167 -3.49 -4.67 5.03
C GLY A 167 -2.12 -5.07 5.55
N TYR A 168 -1.08 -4.29 5.21
CA TYR A 168 0.28 -4.58 5.65
C TYR A 168 0.47 -4.36 7.16
N TYR A 169 0.10 -3.20 7.69
CA TYR A 169 0.31 -2.86 9.10
C TYR A 169 -0.66 -3.53 10.07
N THR A 170 -1.71 -4.18 9.56
CA THR A 170 -2.56 -5.09 10.36
C THR A 170 -2.16 -6.56 10.21
N SER A 171 -1.23 -6.88 9.32
CA SER A 171 -0.70 -8.24 9.17
C SER A 171 0.26 -8.62 10.29
N GLU A 172 0.45 -9.93 10.51
CA GLU A 172 1.45 -10.44 11.44
C GLU A 172 2.85 -9.91 11.12
N ILE A 173 3.21 -9.87 9.82
CA ILE A 173 4.49 -9.34 9.34
C ILE A 173 4.61 -7.86 9.68
N GLY A 174 3.60 -7.05 9.36
CA GLY A 174 3.61 -5.61 9.65
C GLY A 174 3.71 -5.32 11.14
N ILE A 175 2.94 -6.04 11.96
CA ILE A 175 2.93 -5.83 13.42
C ILE A 175 4.26 -6.28 14.06
N HIS A 176 4.74 -7.48 13.76
CA HIS A 176 5.84 -8.07 14.51
C HIS A 176 7.21 -7.85 13.87
N LYS A 177 7.30 -7.77 12.54
CA LYS A 177 8.58 -7.55 11.83
C LYS A 177 8.84 -6.08 11.58
N GLU A 178 7.88 -5.38 10.96
CA GLU A 178 8.06 -3.97 10.59
C GLU A 178 7.97 -3.04 11.80
N LEU A 179 6.89 -3.13 12.60
CA LEU A 179 6.69 -2.28 13.76
C LEU A 179 7.43 -2.78 15.01
N ALA A 180 7.94 -4.00 14.99
CA ALA A 180 8.57 -4.66 16.15
C ALA A 180 7.69 -4.57 17.42
N TYR A 181 6.35 -4.59 17.25
CA TYR A 181 5.41 -4.46 18.37
C TYR A 181 5.51 -5.64 19.31
N LYS A 182 5.73 -5.36 20.60
CA LYS A 182 5.95 -6.35 21.66
C LYS A 182 4.77 -6.44 22.65
N GLY A 183 3.62 -5.93 22.27
CA GLY A 183 2.44 -5.84 23.14
C GLY A 183 2.42 -4.57 23.99
N ASN A 184 1.29 -4.33 24.65
CA ASN A 184 1.13 -3.22 25.57
C ASN A 184 1.90 -3.53 26.87
N LYS A 185 2.78 -2.59 27.26
CA LYS A 185 3.48 -2.66 28.55
C LYS A 185 2.96 -1.57 29.46
N PHE A 186 2.60 -1.93 30.67
CA PHE A 186 2.31 -0.97 31.71
C PHE A 186 3.64 -0.39 32.20
N LEU A 187 3.88 0.88 31.95
CA LEU A 187 5.03 1.60 32.51
C LEU A 187 4.60 2.12 33.90
N ARG A 188 5.26 1.63 34.95
CA ARG A 188 5.04 2.13 36.32
C ARG A 188 5.56 3.55 36.51
N GLU A 189 6.55 3.93 35.70
CA GLU A 189 7.20 5.23 35.72
C GLU A 189 7.50 5.66 34.28
N PHE A 190 7.20 6.90 33.94
CA PHE A 190 7.57 7.49 32.66
C PHE A 190 8.93 8.16 32.80
N VAL A 191 9.95 7.52 32.25
CA VAL A 191 11.34 8.02 32.29
C VAL A 191 11.64 9.19 31.36
N GLY A 192 10.63 9.69 30.63
CA GLY A 192 10.80 10.79 29.68
C GLY A 192 11.43 10.35 28.35
N CYS A 193 11.71 11.32 27.51
CA CYS A 193 12.41 11.11 26.24
C CYS A 193 13.91 11.08 26.50
N THR A 194 14.59 10.01 26.03
CA THR A 194 16.05 9.86 26.18
C THR A 194 16.84 10.40 25.00
N HIS A 195 16.18 10.97 23.97
CA HIS A 195 16.82 11.54 22.81
C HIS A 195 17.35 12.94 23.14
N ALA A 196 18.65 13.20 22.89
CA ALA A 196 19.30 14.46 23.22
C ALA A 196 18.63 15.68 22.53
N GLU A 197 18.09 15.49 21.32
CA GLU A 197 17.39 16.52 20.54
C GLU A 197 15.99 16.86 21.08
N HIS A 198 15.44 16.04 21.99
CA HIS A 198 14.13 16.22 22.63
C HIS A 198 14.25 16.48 24.14
N GLY A 199 15.46 16.58 24.65
CA GLY A 199 15.71 16.87 26.05
C GLY A 199 15.20 18.28 26.40
N TYR A 200 14.22 18.38 27.30
CA TYR A 200 13.79 19.65 27.89
C TYR A 200 14.97 20.14 28.75
N SER A 201 15.69 21.14 28.30
CA SER A 201 16.55 21.93 29.17
C SER A 201 15.67 22.86 29.99
N GLY A 202 15.09 22.31 31.08
CA GLY A 202 14.40 23.11 32.05
C GLY A 202 15.44 23.90 32.86
N ASP A 203 15.51 25.20 32.61
CA ASP A 203 16.01 26.20 33.56
C ASP A 203 14.90 26.61 34.52
#